data_1a9a646be6a1d5e6260aa152a9e56f3e
#
_entry.id   1a9a646be6a1d5e6260aa152a9e56f3e
#
_cell.length_a   1.000
_cell.length_b   1.000
_cell.length_c   1.000
_cell.angle_alpha   90.00
_cell.angle_beta   90.00
_cell.angle_gamma   90.00
#
_symmetry.space_group_name_H-M   'P 1'
#
loop_
_entity.id
_entity.type
_entity.pdbx_description
1 polymer ?
#
loop_
_entity_poly.entity_id
_entity_poly.type
_entity_poly.pdbx_seq_one_letter_code
_entity_poly.pdbx_strand_id
1 'polypeptide(L)'
;YSDYTFTLNNVKDNNISRTDHMFTPDISLGYTFSPTAQLNISYNTATVKPPYARITGSRNYVGIHELEGGNPGLRDETMHNLQIFGMWKNFILQADYVYSNDSYAFVKQLYEAPTLQLLLHPINIDVSSVNLYLIWSNTFRFWRPDYTIGLYRQWLNIDEIKYDKPIFSYYFANTFTLPHDIAITANLSGQTEGDMHTNRFNTTWFTMNASVSKAFLNKALTVKISATDIFNTANNNWTMYTYGISFDKRQSYDRRGITLNVAYRFRPQKSKYKGKAASEAELKRL
;
A
#
# COMPACT_ATOMS: atom_id res chain seq x y z
N TYR A 1 -21.42 -19.00 1.49
CA TYR A 1 -21.45 -19.79 0.27
C TYR A 1 -22.23 -19.03 -0.80
N SER A 2 -21.67 -18.89 -1.98
CA SER A 2 -22.35 -18.29 -3.12
C SER A 2 -21.95 -18.96 -4.42
N ASP A 3 -22.91 -19.09 -5.32
CA ASP A 3 -22.72 -19.59 -6.69
C ASP A 3 -22.96 -18.44 -7.65
N TYR A 4 -22.16 -18.36 -8.70
CA TYR A 4 -22.44 -17.45 -9.80
C TYR A 4 -21.96 -18.04 -11.13
N THR A 5 -22.65 -17.65 -12.19
CA THR A 5 -22.30 -18.04 -13.54
C THR A 5 -21.80 -16.81 -14.30
N PHE A 6 -20.60 -16.93 -14.86
CA PHE A 6 -20.02 -15.94 -15.74
C PHE A 6 -20.11 -16.42 -17.19
N THR A 7 -20.61 -15.57 -18.07
CA THR A 7 -20.67 -15.85 -19.51
C THR A 7 -20.06 -14.68 -20.27
N LEU A 8 -19.01 -14.93 -21.05
CA LEU A 8 -18.42 -13.98 -21.98
C LEU A 8 -18.77 -14.42 -23.41
N ASN A 9 -19.59 -13.62 -24.11
CA ASN A 9 -19.89 -13.82 -25.51
C ASN A 9 -18.89 -13.02 -26.34
N ASN A 10 -17.98 -13.70 -27.01
CA ASN A 10 -17.01 -13.07 -27.89
C ASN A 10 -17.47 -13.19 -29.35
N VAL A 11 -17.30 -12.14 -30.18
CA VAL A 11 -17.79 -12.05 -31.57
C VAL A 11 -17.12 -13.06 -32.50
N LYS A 12 -16.09 -13.76 -32.06
CA LYS A 12 -15.35 -14.79 -32.80
C LYS A 12 -15.15 -16.03 -31.93
N ASP A 13 -16.10 -16.96 -32.03
CA ASP A 13 -16.01 -18.41 -31.68
C ASP A 13 -15.49 -18.86 -30.28
N ASN A 14 -15.24 -17.98 -29.32
CA ASN A 14 -14.79 -18.36 -28.00
C ASN A 14 -15.71 -17.80 -26.90
N ASN A 15 -16.93 -18.34 -26.85
CA ASN A 15 -17.80 -18.09 -25.70
C ASN A 15 -17.27 -18.86 -24.50
N ILE A 16 -16.98 -18.13 -23.40
CA ILE A 16 -16.58 -18.70 -22.13
C ILE A 16 -17.78 -18.63 -21.19
N SER A 17 -18.20 -19.77 -20.69
CA SER A 17 -19.18 -19.85 -19.60
C SER A 17 -18.61 -20.72 -18.51
N ARG A 18 -18.62 -20.23 -17.27
CA ARG A 18 -18.19 -20.98 -16.10
C ARG A 18 -19.10 -20.69 -14.93
N THR A 19 -19.23 -21.66 -14.05
CA THR A 19 -19.91 -21.51 -12.77
C THR A 19 -18.87 -21.74 -11.68
N ASP A 20 -18.75 -20.77 -10.80
CA ASP A 20 -17.80 -20.80 -9.69
C ASP A 20 -18.57 -20.92 -8.36
N HIS A 21 -18.10 -21.80 -7.49
CA HIS A 21 -18.61 -22.03 -6.15
C HIS A 21 -17.67 -21.41 -5.15
N MET A 22 -18.17 -20.55 -4.28
CA MET A 22 -17.35 -19.84 -3.31
C MET A 22 -17.75 -20.20 -1.88
N PHE A 23 -16.76 -20.59 -1.10
CA PHE A 23 -16.86 -20.74 0.33
C PHE A 23 -15.82 -19.81 1.01
N THR A 24 -16.31 -18.78 1.70
CA THR A 24 -15.47 -17.70 2.25
C THR A 24 -15.61 -17.64 3.77
N PRO A 25 -14.94 -18.54 4.51
CA PRO A 25 -14.95 -18.50 5.96
C PRO A 25 -14.23 -17.26 6.50
N ASP A 26 -14.72 -16.76 7.63
CA ASP A 26 -14.11 -15.69 8.41
C ASP A 26 -14.16 -16.12 9.89
N ILE A 27 -12.98 -16.25 10.51
CA ILE A 27 -12.82 -16.71 11.89
C ILE A 27 -11.85 -15.74 12.57
N SER A 28 -12.24 -15.22 13.73
CA SER A 28 -11.39 -14.35 14.53
C SER A 28 -11.39 -14.76 15.99
N LEU A 29 -10.21 -14.77 16.59
CA LEU A 29 -10.00 -15.04 18.00
C LEU A 29 -9.19 -13.89 18.60
N GLY A 30 -9.82 -13.14 19.53
CA GLY A 30 -9.18 -12.05 20.24
C GLY A 30 -9.06 -12.33 21.73
N TYR A 31 -7.94 -12.01 22.33
CA TYR A 31 -7.73 -12.10 23.77
C TYR A 31 -7.05 -10.84 24.29
N THR A 32 -7.64 -10.24 25.32
CA THR A 32 -7.14 -9.05 26.02
C THR A 32 -6.57 -9.44 27.36
N PHE A 33 -5.25 -9.44 27.50
CA PHE A 33 -4.56 -9.77 28.74
C PHE A 33 -4.62 -8.61 29.75
N SER A 34 -4.56 -7.39 29.23
CA SER A 34 -4.63 -6.14 30.01
C SER A 34 -5.00 -4.98 29.09
N PRO A 35 -5.29 -3.76 29.63
CA PRO A 35 -5.56 -2.58 28.80
C PRO A 35 -4.42 -2.23 27.79
N THR A 36 -3.23 -2.74 28.01
CA THR A 36 -2.05 -2.49 27.18
C THR A 36 -1.48 -3.74 26.57
N ALA A 37 -2.17 -4.90 26.65
CA ALA A 37 -1.70 -6.15 26.08
C ALA A 37 -2.88 -6.94 25.49
N GLN A 38 -2.85 -7.15 24.18
CA GLN A 38 -3.87 -7.89 23.45
C GLN A 38 -3.24 -8.70 22.32
N LEU A 39 -3.88 -9.80 21.97
CA LEU A 39 -3.56 -10.64 20.84
C LEU A 39 -4.85 -10.89 20.05
N ASN A 40 -4.78 -10.73 18.74
CA ASN A 40 -5.84 -11.11 17.82
C ASN A 40 -5.26 -11.99 16.73
N ILE A 41 -5.93 -13.10 16.45
CA ILE A 41 -5.60 -13.99 15.34
C ILE A 41 -6.86 -14.12 14.51
N SER A 42 -6.77 -13.83 13.23
CA SER A 42 -7.90 -13.95 12.31
C SER A 42 -7.49 -14.68 11.04
N TYR A 43 -8.41 -15.46 10.53
CA TYR A 43 -8.32 -16.08 9.23
C TYR A 43 -9.57 -15.70 8.44
N ASN A 44 -9.37 -15.16 7.25
CA ASN A 44 -10.45 -14.87 6.33
C ASN A 44 -10.11 -15.33 4.91
N THR A 45 -11.16 -15.60 4.16
CA THR A 45 -11.07 -15.91 2.74
C THR A 45 -11.86 -14.90 1.96
N ALA A 46 -11.29 -14.36 0.90
CA ALA A 46 -11.93 -13.41 0.00
C ALA A 46 -11.78 -13.87 -1.45
N THR A 47 -12.78 -13.58 -2.27
CA THR A 47 -12.70 -13.81 -3.72
C THR A 47 -12.73 -12.48 -4.44
N VAL A 48 -11.79 -12.28 -5.36
CA VAL A 48 -11.65 -11.07 -6.16
C VAL A 48 -11.85 -11.43 -7.63
N LYS A 49 -12.85 -10.79 -8.24
CA LYS A 49 -13.11 -10.96 -9.67
C LYS A 49 -12.21 -10.07 -10.50
N PRO A 50 -11.62 -10.59 -11.59
CA PRO A 50 -10.85 -9.75 -12.49
C PRO A 50 -11.75 -8.64 -13.08
N PRO A 51 -11.25 -7.41 -13.23
CA PRO A 51 -12.00 -6.36 -13.93
C PRO A 51 -12.35 -6.77 -15.36
N TYR A 52 -13.51 -6.37 -15.85
CA TYR A 52 -13.96 -6.70 -17.22
C TYR A 52 -12.93 -6.34 -18.29
N ALA A 53 -12.22 -5.23 -18.15
CA ALA A 53 -11.16 -4.83 -19.07
C ALA A 53 -10.01 -5.85 -19.14
N ARG A 54 -9.87 -6.73 -18.15
CA ARG A 54 -8.79 -7.73 -18.10
C ARG A 54 -9.18 -9.08 -18.67
N ILE A 55 -10.49 -9.34 -18.77
CA ILE A 55 -11.03 -10.58 -19.34
C ILE A 55 -11.53 -10.41 -20.78
N THR A 56 -11.47 -9.22 -21.35
CA THR A 56 -11.79 -9.00 -22.77
C THR A 56 -10.67 -9.51 -23.66
N GLY A 57 -11.02 -10.03 -24.85
CA GLY A 57 -10.03 -10.37 -25.87
C GLY A 57 -9.52 -9.17 -26.67
N SER A 58 -9.87 -7.94 -26.28
CA SER A 58 -9.45 -6.73 -26.98
C SER A 58 -7.95 -6.45 -26.75
N ARG A 59 -7.31 -5.87 -27.77
CA ARG A 59 -5.90 -5.47 -27.74
C ARG A 59 -5.80 -4.01 -28.12
N ASN A 60 -5.00 -3.26 -27.35
CA ASN A 60 -4.78 -1.85 -27.57
C ASN A 60 -3.28 -1.57 -27.75
N TYR A 61 -2.94 -0.66 -28.66
CA TYR A 61 -1.58 -0.17 -28.77
C TYR A 61 -1.31 0.79 -27.62
N VAL A 62 -0.27 0.49 -26.83
CA VAL A 62 0.24 1.37 -25.76
C VAL A 62 1.58 2.01 -26.16
N GLY A 63 2.20 1.49 -27.22
CA GLY A 63 3.43 2.01 -27.81
C GLY A 63 3.66 1.42 -29.19
N ILE A 64 4.71 1.89 -29.90
CA ILE A 64 5.05 1.45 -31.27
C ILE A 64 5.34 -0.07 -31.31
N HIS A 65 5.93 -0.60 -30.22
CA HIS A 65 6.29 -2.01 -30.12
C HIS A 65 5.58 -2.73 -28.97
N GLU A 66 4.53 -2.15 -28.43
CA GLU A 66 3.82 -2.71 -27.27
C GLU A 66 2.31 -2.68 -27.45
N LEU A 67 1.72 -3.86 -27.29
CA LEU A 67 0.28 -4.08 -27.19
C LEU A 67 -0.07 -4.41 -25.74
N GLU A 68 -1.21 -3.94 -25.29
CA GLU A 68 -1.85 -4.40 -24.07
C GLU A 68 -3.13 -5.17 -24.43
N GLY A 69 -3.30 -6.35 -23.85
CA GLY A 69 -4.47 -7.19 -24.09
C GLY A 69 -5.03 -7.76 -22.80
N GLY A 70 -6.31 -8.13 -22.84
CA GLY A 70 -6.92 -8.92 -21.80
C GLY A 70 -6.70 -10.42 -22.03
N ASN A 71 -7.12 -11.21 -21.05
CA ASN A 71 -7.11 -12.67 -21.10
C ASN A 71 -8.49 -13.20 -20.69
N PRO A 72 -9.31 -13.67 -21.66
CA PRO A 72 -10.63 -14.26 -21.35
C PRO A 72 -10.56 -15.49 -20.44
N GLY A 73 -9.41 -16.16 -20.37
CA GLY A 73 -9.17 -17.32 -19.51
C GLY A 73 -8.87 -16.98 -18.05
N LEU A 74 -8.83 -15.71 -17.67
CA LEU A 74 -8.61 -15.35 -16.26
C LEU A 74 -9.72 -15.88 -15.36
N ARG A 75 -9.29 -16.48 -14.26
CA ARG A 75 -10.16 -16.98 -13.19
C ARG A 75 -10.23 -15.99 -12.04
N ASP A 76 -11.21 -16.19 -11.19
CA ASP A 76 -11.35 -15.40 -9.97
C ASP A 76 -10.25 -15.79 -8.98
N GLU A 77 -9.63 -14.79 -8.40
CA GLU A 77 -8.66 -14.97 -7.34
C GLU A 77 -9.36 -15.35 -6.04
N THR A 78 -8.86 -16.38 -5.37
CA THR A 78 -9.26 -16.71 -4.00
C THR A 78 -8.09 -16.49 -3.06
N MET A 79 -8.26 -15.53 -2.15
CA MET A 79 -7.25 -15.18 -1.15
C MET A 79 -7.58 -15.84 0.20
N HIS A 80 -6.59 -16.47 0.78
CA HIS A 80 -6.58 -16.97 2.16
C HIS A 80 -5.64 -16.10 2.97
N ASN A 81 -6.15 -15.40 3.96
CA ASN A 81 -5.40 -14.45 4.74
C ASN A 81 -5.41 -14.84 6.23
N LEU A 82 -4.24 -15.15 6.77
CA LEU A 82 -4.01 -15.38 8.19
C LEU A 82 -3.30 -14.17 8.76
N GLN A 83 -3.95 -13.48 9.71
CA GLN A 83 -3.42 -12.28 10.34
C GLN A 83 -3.20 -12.52 11.84
N ILE A 84 -2.09 -12.02 12.33
CA ILE A 84 -1.77 -11.97 13.76
C ILE A 84 -1.50 -10.51 14.10
N PHE A 85 -2.26 -9.99 15.05
CA PHE A 85 -2.03 -8.68 15.64
C PHE A 85 -1.76 -8.84 17.13
N GLY A 86 -0.60 -8.38 17.57
CA GLY A 86 -0.21 -8.36 18.97
C GLY A 86 0.12 -6.94 19.41
N MET A 87 -0.42 -6.53 20.55
CA MET A 87 -0.04 -5.29 21.21
C MET A 87 0.48 -5.61 22.61
N TRP A 88 1.63 -5.06 22.94
CA TRP A 88 2.19 -5.15 24.27
C TRP A 88 2.85 -3.82 24.66
N LYS A 89 2.22 -3.10 25.57
CA LYS A 89 2.64 -1.74 25.96
C LYS A 89 2.78 -0.83 24.72
N ASN A 90 4.00 -0.47 24.41
CA ASN A 90 4.37 0.45 23.32
C ASN A 90 4.80 -0.27 22.04
N PHE A 91 4.68 -1.60 22.01
CA PHE A 91 5.01 -2.43 20.87
C PHE A 91 3.75 -2.96 20.20
N ILE A 92 3.74 -2.95 18.88
CA ILE A 92 2.72 -3.61 18.07
C ILE A 92 3.45 -4.54 17.11
N LEU A 93 3.01 -5.79 17.06
CA LEU A 93 3.40 -6.78 16.07
C LEU A 93 2.22 -7.02 15.14
N GLN A 94 2.45 -6.89 13.84
CA GLN A 94 1.52 -7.30 12.80
C GLN A 94 2.22 -8.35 11.92
N ALA A 95 1.56 -9.47 11.70
CA ALA A 95 2.04 -10.52 10.83
C ALA A 95 0.88 -11.01 9.96
N ASP A 96 1.09 -10.99 8.66
CA ASP A 96 0.12 -11.45 7.68
C ASP A 96 0.76 -12.52 6.81
N TYR A 97 0.09 -13.65 6.67
CA TYR A 97 0.37 -14.64 5.65
C TYR A 97 -0.80 -14.68 4.67
N VAL A 98 -0.51 -14.41 3.41
CA VAL A 98 -1.51 -14.42 2.34
C VAL A 98 -1.12 -15.50 1.34
N TYR A 99 -2.06 -16.40 1.05
CA TYR A 99 -2.00 -17.32 -0.08
C TYR A 99 -3.12 -16.99 -1.04
N SER A 100 -2.76 -16.64 -2.26
CA SER A 100 -3.69 -16.33 -3.34
C SER A 100 -3.62 -17.41 -4.41
N ASN A 101 -4.72 -18.09 -4.62
CA ASN A 101 -4.91 -19.02 -5.72
C ASN A 101 -5.56 -18.27 -6.88
N ASP A 102 -5.07 -18.50 -8.09
CA ASP A 102 -5.54 -17.83 -9.30
C ASP A 102 -5.46 -16.29 -9.25
N SER A 103 -4.56 -15.72 -8.47
CA SER A 103 -4.20 -14.29 -8.60
C SER A 103 -3.76 -14.00 -10.03
N TYR A 104 -3.69 -12.75 -10.43
CA TYR A 104 -3.17 -12.46 -11.77
C TYR A 104 -1.99 -11.50 -11.75
N ALA A 105 -1.02 -11.78 -12.61
CA ALA A 105 0.10 -10.91 -12.86
C ALA A 105 0.16 -10.52 -14.34
N PHE A 106 0.66 -9.31 -14.58
CA PHE A 106 0.95 -8.89 -15.95
C PHE A 106 2.30 -9.43 -16.37
N VAL A 107 2.32 -10.09 -17.52
CA VAL A 107 3.52 -10.60 -18.16
C VAL A 107 3.68 -10.00 -19.55
N LYS A 108 4.92 -9.88 -20.01
CA LYS A 108 5.25 -9.46 -21.37
C LYS A 108 5.76 -10.66 -22.14
N GLN A 109 5.22 -10.90 -23.30
CA GLN A 109 5.69 -11.92 -24.22
C GLN A 109 5.80 -11.38 -25.65
N LEU A 110 6.60 -12.01 -26.49
CA LEU A 110 6.62 -11.71 -27.92
C LEU A 110 5.27 -12.08 -28.54
N TYR A 111 4.68 -11.14 -29.27
CA TYR A 111 3.33 -11.29 -29.83
C TYR A 111 3.52 -11.74 -31.25
N GLU A 112 3.93 -11.91 -32.10
CA GLU A 112 4.09 -12.41 -33.46
C GLU A 112 5.47 -12.11 -34.05
N ALA A 113 6.13 -13.13 -34.55
CA ALA A 113 7.28 -12.95 -35.42
C ALA A 113 6.79 -12.63 -36.85
N PRO A 114 7.41 -11.72 -37.61
CA PRO A 114 8.72 -11.11 -37.37
C PRO A 114 8.70 -9.71 -36.76
N THR A 115 7.54 -9.19 -36.39
CA THR A 115 7.44 -7.89 -35.74
C THR A 115 7.83 -8.03 -34.29
N LEU A 116 8.87 -7.33 -33.84
CA LEU A 116 9.29 -7.25 -32.42
C LEU A 116 8.24 -6.50 -31.58
N GLN A 117 7.01 -7.03 -31.56
CA GLN A 117 5.93 -6.51 -30.74
C GLN A 117 5.83 -7.32 -29.45
N LEU A 118 5.69 -6.62 -28.34
CA LEU A 118 5.46 -7.19 -27.02
C LEU A 118 3.98 -7.12 -26.70
N LEU A 119 3.41 -8.20 -26.21
CA LEU A 119 2.08 -8.24 -25.65
C LEU A 119 2.20 -8.24 -24.13
N LEU A 120 1.70 -7.18 -23.49
CA LEU A 120 1.45 -7.13 -22.06
C LEU A 120 0.04 -7.67 -21.79
N HIS A 121 -0.06 -8.77 -21.08
CA HIS A 121 -1.35 -9.36 -20.76
C HIS A 121 -1.35 -10.02 -19.37
N PRO A 122 -2.51 -10.17 -18.72
CA PRO A 122 -2.60 -10.83 -17.44
C PRO A 122 -2.66 -12.35 -17.60
N ILE A 123 -2.00 -13.07 -16.67
CA ILE A 123 -2.09 -14.53 -16.50
C ILE A 123 -2.47 -14.88 -15.08
N ASN A 124 -3.13 -16.02 -14.85
CA ASN A 124 -3.33 -16.54 -13.49
C ASN A 124 -2.04 -17.10 -12.94
N ILE A 125 -1.82 -16.83 -11.67
CA ILE A 125 -0.67 -17.28 -10.89
C ILE A 125 -1.09 -17.60 -9.47
N ASP A 126 -0.39 -18.55 -8.85
CA ASP A 126 -0.49 -18.78 -7.42
C ASP A 126 0.67 -18.07 -6.73
N VAL A 127 0.37 -17.35 -5.68
CA VAL A 127 1.37 -16.59 -4.93
C VAL A 127 1.10 -16.69 -3.44
N SER A 128 2.15 -16.86 -2.67
CA SER A 128 2.08 -16.69 -1.22
C SER A 128 3.02 -15.58 -0.79
N SER A 129 2.66 -14.89 0.29
CA SER A 129 3.48 -13.83 0.86
C SER A 129 3.35 -13.73 2.36
N VAL A 130 4.40 -13.22 2.98
CA VAL A 130 4.45 -12.87 4.40
C VAL A 130 4.78 -11.40 4.53
N ASN A 131 4.02 -10.70 5.37
CA ASN A 131 4.33 -9.36 5.84
C ASN A 131 4.51 -9.42 7.36
N LEU A 132 5.61 -8.87 7.86
CA LEU A 132 5.86 -8.71 9.28
C LEU A 132 6.17 -7.24 9.54
N TYR A 133 5.51 -6.65 10.55
CA TYR A 133 5.79 -5.31 11.02
C TYR A 133 5.94 -5.30 12.52
N LEU A 134 7.02 -4.72 12.98
CA LEU A 134 7.24 -4.38 14.38
C LEU A 134 7.22 -2.86 14.51
N ILE A 135 6.27 -2.36 15.26
CA ILE A 135 6.07 -0.93 15.50
C ILE A 135 6.35 -0.66 16.98
N TRP A 136 7.16 0.34 17.23
CA TRP A 136 7.43 0.84 18.56
C TRP A 136 7.25 2.35 18.58
N SER A 137 6.35 2.83 19.44
CA SER A 137 6.15 4.25 19.67
C SER A 137 6.14 4.55 21.17
N ASN A 138 6.71 5.67 21.53
CA ASN A 138 6.73 6.12 22.92
C ASN A 138 6.69 7.65 23.00
N THR A 139 6.38 8.17 24.18
CA THR A 139 6.42 9.59 24.46
C THR A 139 7.25 9.81 25.71
N PHE A 140 8.44 10.35 25.52
CA PHE A 140 9.28 10.86 26.57
C PHE A 140 9.01 12.36 26.76
N ARG A 141 9.55 12.96 27.77
CA ARG A 141 9.28 14.37 28.12
C ARG A 141 9.36 15.35 26.93
N PHE A 142 10.39 15.25 26.14
CA PHE A 142 10.65 16.14 24.99
C PHE A 142 10.82 15.39 23.67
N TRP A 143 10.87 14.07 23.68
CA TRP A 143 11.14 13.23 22.54
C TRP A 143 10.04 12.20 22.35
N ARG A 144 9.50 12.11 21.12
CA ARG A 144 8.52 11.12 20.69
C ARG A 144 9.05 10.36 19.48
N PRO A 145 9.64 9.19 19.70
CA PRO A 145 9.98 8.25 18.64
C PRO A 145 8.74 7.51 18.13
N ASP A 146 8.76 7.16 16.85
CA ASP A 146 7.80 6.28 16.19
C ASP A 146 8.58 5.47 15.14
N TYR A 147 8.82 4.19 15.42
CA TYR A 147 9.70 3.34 14.64
C TYR A 147 8.93 2.13 14.14
N THR A 148 9.07 1.87 12.85
CA THR A 148 8.52 0.67 12.19
C THR A 148 9.64 -0.03 11.46
N ILE A 149 9.75 -1.34 11.67
CA ILE A 149 10.60 -2.24 10.91
C ILE A 149 9.69 -3.26 10.25
N GLY A 150 9.86 -3.48 8.95
CA GLY A 150 9.05 -4.39 8.14
C GLY A 150 9.90 -5.42 7.41
N LEU A 151 9.33 -6.59 7.22
CA LEU A 151 9.82 -7.63 6.33
C LEU A 151 8.67 -8.06 5.42
N TYR A 152 8.91 -7.98 4.14
CA TYR A 152 8.06 -8.57 3.11
C TYR A 152 8.82 -9.69 2.40
N ARG A 153 8.18 -10.83 2.22
CA ARG A 153 8.67 -11.89 1.35
C ARG A 153 7.50 -12.55 0.65
N GLN A 154 7.66 -12.80 -0.62
CA GLN A 154 6.71 -13.59 -1.41
C GLN A 154 7.38 -14.84 -1.96
N TRP A 155 6.58 -15.79 -2.41
CA TRP A 155 6.99 -16.93 -3.22
C TRP A 155 6.12 -16.95 -4.45
N LEU A 156 6.70 -16.49 -5.54
CA LEU A 156 6.06 -16.37 -6.85
C LEU A 156 7.01 -16.93 -7.91
N ASN A 157 6.48 -17.81 -8.74
CA ASN A 157 7.20 -18.33 -9.88
C ASN A 157 6.44 -17.95 -11.16
N ILE A 158 7.15 -17.39 -12.12
CA ILE A 158 6.62 -17.14 -13.46
C ILE A 158 7.65 -17.71 -14.45
N ASP A 159 7.21 -18.71 -15.21
CA ASP A 159 8.11 -19.46 -16.07
C ASP A 159 9.25 -20.06 -15.22
N GLU A 160 10.49 -19.88 -15.56
CA GLU A 160 11.66 -20.32 -14.78
C GLU A 160 12.14 -19.31 -13.74
N ILE A 161 11.50 -18.15 -13.67
CA ILE A 161 11.93 -17.04 -12.81
C ILE A 161 11.26 -17.12 -11.44
N LYS A 162 12.09 -17.11 -10.40
CA LYS A 162 11.66 -17.05 -9.00
C LYS A 162 11.73 -15.62 -8.49
N TYR A 163 10.61 -15.14 -7.95
CA TYR A 163 10.50 -13.86 -7.28
C TYR A 163 10.26 -14.11 -5.78
N ASP A 164 11.34 -14.32 -5.03
CA ASP A 164 11.28 -14.71 -3.62
C ASP A 164 12.30 -14.01 -2.72
N LYS A 165 13.03 -13.00 -3.24
CA LYS A 165 13.97 -12.22 -2.45
C LYS A 165 13.23 -11.35 -1.46
N PRO A 166 13.54 -11.40 -0.15
CA PRO A 166 12.88 -10.58 0.85
C PRO A 166 13.22 -9.10 0.69
N ILE A 167 12.28 -8.26 1.12
CA ILE A 167 12.45 -6.80 1.24
C ILE A 167 12.36 -6.44 2.73
N PHE A 168 13.39 -5.80 3.25
CA PHE A 168 13.36 -5.17 4.56
C PHE A 168 13.03 -3.70 4.39
N SER A 169 12.07 -3.20 5.15
CA SER A 169 11.67 -1.80 5.17
C SER A 169 11.81 -1.22 6.56
N TYR A 170 12.02 0.09 6.64
CA TYR A 170 12.09 0.79 7.91
C TYR A 170 11.56 2.20 7.80
N TYR A 171 10.98 2.65 8.88
CA TYR A 171 10.53 4.02 9.09
C TYR A 171 10.87 4.43 10.51
N PHE A 172 11.71 5.46 10.66
CA PHE A 172 12.13 6.02 11.94
C PHE A 172 11.75 7.48 11.97
N ALA A 173 10.71 7.82 12.72
CA ALA A 173 10.29 9.18 12.94
C ALA A 173 10.66 9.62 14.34
N ASN A 174 11.25 10.81 14.44
CA ASN A 174 11.62 11.45 15.69
C ASN A 174 11.00 12.83 15.75
N THR A 175 10.27 13.12 16.81
CA THR A 175 9.74 14.45 17.10
C THR A 175 10.30 14.93 18.43
N PHE A 176 10.96 16.07 18.40
CA PHE A 176 11.48 16.73 19.60
C PHE A 176 10.67 18.00 19.85
N THR A 177 10.07 18.09 21.04
CA THR A 177 9.34 19.28 21.48
C THR A 177 10.21 19.99 22.51
N LEU A 178 10.75 21.13 22.12
CA LEU A 178 11.67 21.92 22.91
C LEU A 178 10.94 23.09 23.59
N PRO A 179 11.56 23.74 24.61
CA PRO A 179 11.03 24.97 25.16
C PRO A 179 10.79 26.05 24.11
N HIS A 180 9.97 27.02 24.44
CA HIS A 180 9.61 28.16 23.58
C HIS A 180 8.85 27.76 22.31
N ASP A 181 8.02 26.68 22.40
CA ASP A 181 7.17 26.18 21.31
C ASP A 181 7.95 25.84 20.02
N ILE A 182 9.16 25.31 20.18
CA ILE A 182 9.98 24.81 19.08
C ILE A 182 9.74 23.30 18.94
N ALA A 183 9.48 22.85 17.73
CA ALA A 183 9.43 21.42 17.40
C ALA A 183 10.39 21.11 16.26
N ILE A 184 11.15 20.02 16.42
CA ILE A 184 12.06 19.48 15.40
C ILE A 184 11.56 18.10 15.04
N THR A 185 11.47 17.80 13.75
CA THR A 185 11.19 16.43 13.27
C THR A 185 12.32 15.95 12.38
N ALA A 186 12.65 14.67 12.50
CA ALA A 186 13.60 13.99 11.63
C ALA A 186 13.05 12.59 11.32
N ASN A 187 12.83 12.30 10.03
CA ASN A 187 12.25 11.05 9.56
C ASN A 187 13.21 10.40 8.58
N LEU A 188 13.52 9.14 8.81
CA LEU A 188 14.28 8.30 7.91
C LEU A 188 13.39 7.13 7.48
N SER A 189 13.23 6.90 6.18
CA SER A 189 12.50 5.75 5.64
C SER A 189 13.27 5.14 4.48
N GLY A 190 13.13 3.84 4.30
CA GLY A 190 13.79 3.15 3.21
C GLY A 190 13.43 1.68 3.13
N GLN A 191 13.95 1.04 2.08
CA GLN A 191 13.84 -0.41 1.90
C GLN A 191 15.06 -0.95 1.18
N THR A 192 15.31 -2.24 1.36
CA THR A 192 16.33 -2.97 0.62
C THR A 192 15.84 -3.33 -0.79
N GLU A 193 16.76 -3.79 -1.63
CA GLU A 193 16.41 -4.56 -2.82
C GLU A 193 15.62 -5.81 -2.46
N GLY A 194 14.90 -6.39 -3.43
CA GLY A 194 14.12 -7.61 -3.26
C GLY A 194 13.00 -7.71 -4.27
N ASP A 195 12.09 -8.67 -4.09
CA ASP A 195 11.06 -8.98 -5.06
C ASP A 195 9.66 -8.63 -4.50
N MET A 196 8.85 -7.94 -5.31
CA MET A 196 7.43 -7.66 -5.01
C MET A 196 6.61 -7.78 -6.29
N HIS A 197 5.59 -8.65 -6.27
CA HIS A 197 4.89 -9.07 -7.48
C HIS A 197 5.88 -9.54 -8.56
N THR A 198 5.76 -9.07 -9.77
CA THR A 198 6.66 -9.38 -10.89
C THR A 198 7.86 -8.44 -11.01
N ASN A 199 8.07 -7.60 -10.01
CA ASN A 199 9.14 -6.61 -10.02
C ASN A 199 10.27 -7.02 -9.07
N ARG A 200 11.48 -7.06 -9.58
CA ARG A 200 12.71 -7.17 -8.81
C ARG A 200 13.31 -5.79 -8.61
N PHE A 201 13.24 -5.28 -7.39
CA PHE A 201 13.89 -4.02 -7.03
C PHE A 201 15.39 -4.24 -6.93
N ASN A 202 16.16 -3.47 -7.70
CA ASN A 202 17.61 -3.64 -7.87
C ASN A 202 18.42 -2.64 -7.04
N THR A 203 17.76 -1.80 -6.28
CA THR A 203 18.40 -0.75 -5.48
C THR A 203 17.80 -0.66 -4.09
N THR A 204 18.69 -0.63 -3.12
CA THR A 204 18.34 -0.16 -1.77
C THR A 204 18.21 1.35 -1.84
N TRP A 205 17.11 1.89 -1.35
CA TRP A 205 16.89 3.33 -1.29
C TRP A 205 16.45 3.78 0.10
N PHE A 206 16.74 5.03 0.41
CA PHE A 206 16.23 5.67 1.62
C PHE A 206 15.95 7.15 1.37
N THR A 207 15.10 7.74 2.19
CA THR A 207 14.86 9.18 2.23
C THR A 207 15.01 9.69 3.63
N MET A 208 15.63 10.85 3.78
CA MET A 208 15.68 11.58 5.03
C MET A 208 15.00 12.93 4.87
N ASN A 209 14.02 13.19 5.74
CA ASN A 209 13.31 14.46 5.81
C ASN A 209 13.51 15.05 7.21
N ALA A 210 13.67 16.37 7.27
CA ALA A 210 13.77 17.07 8.53
C ALA A 210 12.96 18.37 8.51
N SER A 211 12.47 18.80 9.66
CA SER A 211 11.83 20.10 9.77
C SER A 211 12.07 20.72 11.15
N VAL A 212 12.07 22.05 11.15
CA VAL A 212 12.05 22.86 12.37
C VAL A 212 10.85 23.77 12.28
N SER A 213 10.07 23.81 13.35
CA SER A 213 8.93 24.73 13.47
C SER A 213 8.98 25.48 14.78
N LYS A 214 8.49 26.72 14.76
CA LYS A 214 8.32 27.54 15.95
C LYS A 214 6.97 28.25 15.91
N ALA A 215 6.29 28.19 17.05
CA ALA A 215 5.05 28.93 17.22
C ALA A 215 5.31 30.24 17.97
N PHE A 216 4.61 31.28 17.55
CA PHE A 216 4.64 32.64 18.07
C PHE A 216 3.22 33.11 18.41
N LEU A 217 3.11 34.27 19.06
CA LEU A 217 1.82 34.93 19.33
C LEU A 217 0.82 34.00 20.02
N ASN A 218 1.23 33.35 21.09
CA ASN A 218 0.42 32.34 21.80
C ASN A 218 -0.11 31.25 20.85
N LYS A 219 0.75 30.76 19.96
CA LYS A 219 0.48 29.70 18.95
C LYS A 219 -0.48 30.13 17.82
N ALA A 220 -0.72 31.45 17.68
CA ALA A 220 -1.50 31.95 16.57
C ALA A 220 -0.70 31.99 15.26
N LEU A 221 0.62 32.17 15.31
CA LEU A 221 1.51 32.16 14.15
C LEU A 221 2.47 30.98 14.28
N THR A 222 2.53 30.13 13.26
CA THR A 222 3.52 29.04 13.17
C THR A 222 4.36 29.22 11.93
N VAL A 223 5.67 29.17 12.10
CA VAL A 223 6.64 29.16 10.99
C VAL A 223 7.33 27.80 11.00
N LYS A 224 7.35 27.12 9.86
CA LYS A 224 7.98 25.81 9.67
C LYS A 224 8.87 25.83 8.44
N ILE A 225 10.11 25.41 8.61
CA ILE A 225 11.06 25.11 7.53
C ILE A 225 11.20 23.60 7.45
N SER A 226 11.06 23.03 6.27
CA SER A 226 11.18 21.59 6.00
C SER A 226 12.16 21.36 4.87
N ALA A 227 13.00 20.34 5.03
CA ALA A 227 13.87 19.79 3.99
C ALA A 227 13.41 18.36 3.67
N THR A 228 13.22 18.04 2.40
CA THR A 228 12.79 16.72 1.91
C THR A 228 13.90 16.09 1.10
N ASP A 229 14.02 14.75 1.22
CA ASP A 229 15.02 13.91 0.53
C ASP A 229 16.42 14.55 0.54
N ILE A 230 16.92 14.87 1.74
CA ILE A 230 18.15 15.65 1.96
C ILE A 230 19.35 15.05 1.21
N PHE A 231 19.40 13.73 1.09
CA PHE A 231 20.50 13.00 0.44
C PHE A 231 20.25 12.67 -1.04
N ASN A 232 19.04 12.95 -1.58
CA ASN A 232 18.65 12.62 -2.96
C ASN A 232 18.84 11.14 -3.30
N THR A 233 18.34 10.29 -2.43
CA THR A 233 18.51 8.83 -2.54
C THR A 233 17.21 8.07 -2.85
N ALA A 234 16.13 8.77 -3.10
CA ALA A 234 14.81 8.21 -3.41
C ALA A 234 14.70 7.64 -4.85
N ASN A 235 15.66 6.79 -5.24
CA ASN A 235 15.68 6.16 -6.56
C ASN A 235 15.11 4.75 -6.46
N ASN A 236 14.12 4.44 -7.28
CA ASN A 236 13.47 3.12 -7.29
C ASN A 236 13.58 2.49 -8.69
N ASN A 237 14.61 1.67 -8.88
CA ASN A 237 14.86 0.94 -10.11
C ASN A 237 14.40 -0.51 -9.93
N TRP A 238 13.74 -1.05 -10.94
CA TRP A 238 13.30 -2.44 -10.91
C TRP A 238 13.38 -3.08 -12.28
N THR A 239 13.49 -4.40 -12.28
CA THR A 239 13.48 -5.25 -13.47
C THR A 239 12.33 -6.24 -13.37
N MET A 240 11.63 -6.44 -14.46
CA MET A 240 10.70 -7.55 -14.66
C MET A 240 11.33 -8.55 -15.62
N TYR A 241 11.32 -9.83 -15.21
CA TYR A 241 11.76 -10.93 -16.07
C TYR A 241 10.54 -11.77 -16.43
N THR A 242 10.37 -12.11 -17.68
CA THR A 242 9.24 -12.92 -18.13
C THR A 242 9.50 -13.48 -19.52
N TYR A 243 9.23 -14.77 -19.72
CA TYR A 243 9.37 -15.46 -21.01
C TYR A 243 10.67 -15.13 -21.77
N GLY A 244 11.81 -15.21 -21.07
CA GLY A 244 13.12 -14.94 -21.67
C GLY A 244 13.42 -13.46 -21.96
N ILE A 245 12.56 -12.53 -21.55
CA ILE A 245 12.70 -11.09 -21.76
C ILE A 245 12.96 -10.41 -20.42
N SER A 246 13.88 -9.46 -20.38
CA SER A 246 14.04 -8.55 -19.25
C SER A 246 13.59 -7.15 -19.61
N PHE A 247 12.84 -6.51 -18.71
CA PHE A 247 12.40 -5.14 -18.84
C PHE A 247 12.88 -4.32 -17.64
N ASP A 248 13.84 -3.42 -17.89
CA ASP A 248 14.43 -2.57 -16.87
C ASP A 248 13.74 -1.22 -16.83
N LYS A 249 13.23 -0.84 -15.65
CA LYS A 249 12.75 0.51 -15.38
C LYS A 249 13.73 1.24 -14.47
N ARG A 250 14.27 2.34 -14.97
CA ARG A 250 15.12 3.26 -14.20
C ARG A 250 14.38 4.56 -14.02
N GLN A 251 14.18 4.94 -12.76
CA GLN A 251 13.52 6.19 -12.41
C GLN A 251 14.42 7.00 -11.49
N SER A 252 14.76 8.20 -11.92
CA SER A 252 15.44 9.19 -11.09
C SER A 252 14.47 10.33 -10.82
N TYR A 253 14.24 10.61 -9.55
CA TYR A 253 13.41 11.72 -9.10
C TYR A 253 14.26 12.68 -8.29
N ASP A 254 14.30 13.95 -8.69
CA ASP A 254 14.78 14.99 -7.81
C ASP A 254 13.63 15.41 -6.89
N ARG A 255 13.61 14.83 -5.69
CA ARG A 255 12.62 15.14 -4.63
C ARG A 255 13.17 16.09 -3.58
N ARG A 256 14.39 16.55 -3.75
CA ARG A 256 14.99 17.51 -2.82
C ARG A 256 14.22 18.81 -2.85
N GLY A 257 13.92 19.31 -1.69
CA GLY A 257 13.22 20.56 -1.58
C GLY A 257 13.36 21.18 -0.21
N ILE A 258 13.36 22.51 -0.19
CA ILE A 258 13.24 23.29 1.04
C ILE A 258 11.92 24.04 0.94
N THR A 259 11.09 23.88 1.94
CA THR A 259 9.77 24.52 2.00
C THR A 259 9.66 25.37 3.24
N LEU A 260 9.26 26.61 3.07
CA LEU A 260 8.86 27.50 4.16
C LEU A 260 7.32 27.54 4.22
N ASN A 261 6.78 27.16 5.36
CA ASN A 261 5.36 27.27 5.65
C ASN A 261 5.14 28.29 6.76
N VAL A 262 4.27 29.26 6.52
CA VAL A 262 3.85 30.26 7.51
C VAL A 262 2.34 30.17 7.64
N ALA A 263 1.86 29.76 8.81
CA ALA A 263 0.45 29.60 9.11
C ALA A 263 0.03 30.56 10.23
N TYR A 264 -0.97 31.38 9.96
CA TYR A 264 -1.57 32.26 10.96
C TYR A 264 -3.02 31.83 11.22
N ARG A 265 -3.31 31.50 12.47
CA ARG A 265 -4.66 31.14 12.93
C ARG A 265 -5.35 32.37 13.48
N PHE A 266 -6.29 32.91 12.72
CA PHE A 266 -7.19 33.93 13.25
C PHE A 266 -8.02 33.31 14.38
N ARG A 267 -8.12 33.98 15.50
CA ARG A 267 -9.03 33.54 16.57
C ARG A 267 -10.44 33.55 15.98
N PRO A 268 -11.17 32.44 15.95
CA PRO A 268 -12.57 32.51 15.59
C PRO A 268 -13.24 33.44 16.62
N GLN A 269 -13.80 34.53 16.16
CA GLN A 269 -14.71 35.31 17.01
C GLN A 269 -15.73 34.30 17.53
N LYS A 270 -15.85 34.18 18.85
CA LYS A 270 -16.95 33.41 19.44
C LYS A 270 -18.21 33.97 18.81
N SER A 271 -18.88 33.19 17.99
CA SER A 271 -20.17 33.58 17.43
C SER A 271 -21.03 34.03 18.57
N LYS A 272 -21.39 35.28 18.61
CA LYS A 272 -22.39 35.83 19.57
C LYS A 272 -23.80 35.31 19.27
N TYR A 273 -23.92 34.54 18.19
CA TYR A 273 -25.20 33.92 17.85
C TYR A 273 -25.46 32.74 18.77
N LYS A 274 -26.14 33.04 19.86
CA LYS A 274 -26.86 32.04 20.61
C LYS A 274 -28.13 31.76 19.78
N GLY A 275 -28.07 30.77 18.92
CA GLY A 275 -29.26 30.28 18.24
C GLY A 275 -30.29 29.93 19.29
N LYS A 276 -31.41 30.64 19.36
CA LYS A 276 -32.57 30.15 20.06
C LYS A 276 -33.03 28.91 19.31
N ALA A 277 -32.98 27.75 19.96
CA ALA A 277 -33.56 26.55 19.41
C ALA A 277 -35.03 26.83 19.11
N ALA A 278 -35.49 26.56 17.92
CA ALA A 278 -36.89 26.75 17.53
C ALA A 278 -37.89 26.02 18.50
N SER A 279 -37.42 24.97 19.19
CA SER A 279 -38.17 24.22 20.17
C SER A 279 -38.48 24.97 21.45
N GLU A 280 -37.73 25.99 21.86
CA GLU A 280 -38.06 26.78 23.06
C GLU A 280 -39.29 27.68 22.90
N ALA A 281 -39.59 28.09 21.65
CA ALA A 281 -40.79 28.88 21.39
C ALA A 281 -42.06 28.00 21.33
N GLU A 282 -41.93 26.71 20.99
CA GLU A 282 -43.05 25.78 20.95
C GLU A 282 -43.33 25.13 22.33
N LEU A 283 -42.29 24.88 23.12
CA LEU A 283 -42.47 24.37 24.50
C LEU A 283 -43.16 25.36 25.45
N LYS A 284 -43.16 26.66 25.12
CA LYS A 284 -43.93 27.66 25.86
C LYS A 284 -45.41 27.78 25.46
N ARG A 285 -45.85 26.99 24.47
CA ARG A 285 -47.25 26.94 24.00
C ARG A 285 -48.03 25.72 24.52
N LEU A 286 -47.32 24.80 25.19
CA LEU A 286 -47.88 23.67 25.95
C LEU A 286 -47.97 24.03 27.43
#